data_61e608b67bc86eae28aba7ff09601f5c
#
_entry.id   61e608b67bc86eae28aba7ff09601f5c
#
_cell.length_a   1.000
_cell.length_b   1.000
_cell.length_c   1.000
_cell.angle_alpha   90.00
_cell.angle_beta   90.00
_cell.angle_gamma   90.00
#
_symmetry.space_group_name_H-M   'P 1'
#
loop_
_entity.id
_entity.type
_entity.pdbx_description
1 polymer ?
#
loop_
_entity_poly.entity_id
_entity_poly.type
_entity_poly.pdbx_seq_one_letter_code
_entity_poly.pdbx_strand_id
1 'polypeptide(L)'
;IKSSAASDVYKRQVLLDKEYKPDYNIGFPAKRITTQLEWEDMVLDYQVATELEEINVWISSGKTVMEDWGLSRILKAGYRSLFYGPPGTGKTLAATLLGKKNEIDVYRIDLSMIVSKYIGETEKNLAKVFDLAENRNWILFFDEADALFGKRTSTNTSNDRHANQEVAYLLQRIEDFPGMVILATNLRSNIDEAFSRRFQSVS
;
A
#
# COMPACT_ATOMS: atom_id res chain seq x y z
N ILE A 1 25.88 -24.64 -1.78
CA ILE A 1 24.71 -25.44 -2.21
C ILE A 1 23.72 -25.70 -1.04
N LYS A 2 24.15 -25.72 0.22
CA LYS A 2 23.25 -25.93 1.39
C LYS A 2 22.43 -24.70 1.81
N SER A 3 22.79 -23.51 1.38
CA SER A 3 22.09 -22.25 1.74
C SER A 3 20.78 -22.03 0.97
N SER A 4 20.67 -22.49 -0.27
CA SER A 4 19.47 -22.33 -1.11
C SER A 4 18.30 -23.20 -0.63
N ALA A 5 18.55 -24.46 -0.33
CA ALA A 5 17.51 -25.40 0.11
C ALA A 5 16.88 -25.03 1.47
N ALA A 6 17.66 -24.52 2.42
CA ALA A 6 17.15 -24.03 3.70
C ALA A 6 16.26 -22.78 3.53
N SER A 7 16.61 -21.88 2.60
CA SER A 7 15.80 -20.72 2.25
C SER A 7 14.47 -21.11 1.62
N ASP A 8 14.46 -22.12 0.76
CA ASP A 8 13.23 -22.58 0.09
C ASP A 8 12.30 -23.36 1.02
N VAL A 9 12.87 -24.14 1.96
CA VAL A 9 12.09 -24.82 3.00
C VAL A 9 11.47 -23.81 3.95
N TYR A 10 12.23 -22.80 4.36
CA TYR A 10 11.71 -21.70 5.20
C TYR A 10 10.60 -20.91 4.49
N LYS A 11 10.79 -20.57 3.22
CA LYS A 11 9.75 -19.92 2.40
C LYS A 11 8.49 -20.78 2.29
N ARG A 12 8.62 -22.08 2.09
CA ARG A 12 7.49 -23.01 2.02
C ARG A 12 6.75 -23.12 3.34
N GLN A 13 7.46 -23.18 4.46
CA GLN A 13 6.88 -23.28 5.80
C GLN A 13 6.12 -22.00 6.18
N VAL A 14 6.69 -20.84 5.85
CA VAL A 14 6.06 -19.53 6.03
C VAL A 14 4.80 -19.35 5.16
N LEU A 15 4.75 -20.00 3.98
CA LEU A 15 3.57 -20.00 3.11
C LEU A 15 2.44 -20.92 3.58
N LEU A 16 2.76 -21.97 4.34
CA LEU A 16 1.78 -22.95 4.82
C LEU A 16 1.19 -22.59 6.19
N ASP A 17 1.88 -21.76 6.96
CA ASP A 17 1.48 -21.38 8.31
C ASP A 17 0.71 -20.06 8.30
N LYS A 18 -0.61 -20.13 8.19
CA LYS A 18 -1.51 -18.96 8.22
C LYS A 18 -1.42 -18.19 9.55
N GLU A 19 -0.90 -18.79 10.60
CA GLU A 19 -0.75 -18.16 11.92
C GLU A 19 0.63 -17.53 12.14
N TYR A 20 1.61 -17.83 11.28
CA TYR A 20 2.93 -17.22 11.40
C TYR A 20 2.89 -15.73 11.07
N LYS A 21 2.90 -14.91 12.09
CA LYS A 21 3.05 -13.44 12.01
C LYS A 21 4.51 -13.10 12.31
N PRO A 22 5.33 -12.94 11.28
CA PRO A 22 6.73 -12.61 11.50
C PRO A 22 6.84 -11.26 12.23
N ASP A 23 7.56 -11.27 13.35
CA ASP A 23 7.97 -10.06 14.02
C ASP A 23 9.10 -9.45 13.20
N TYR A 24 8.78 -8.45 12.39
CA TYR A 24 9.78 -7.80 11.54
C TYR A 24 10.66 -6.91 12.41
N ASN A 25 11.96 -7.20 12.44
CA ASN A 25 12.99 -6.45 13.17
C ASN A 25 12.92 -4.93 12.89
N ILE A 26 13.46 -4.17 13.81
CA ILE A 26 13.50 -2.70 13.94
C ILE A 26 13.88 -1.94 12.63
N GLY A 27 14.35 -2.60 11.59
CA GLY A 27 14.69 -2.03 10.27
C GLY A 27 13.66 -2.24 9.16
N PHE A 28 12.53 -2.91 9.43
CA PHE A 28 11.52 -3.14 8.39
C PHE A 28 10.59 -1.92 8.28
N PRO A 29 10.44 -1.30 7.09
CA PRO A 29 9.72 -0.04 6.94
C PRO A 29 8.20 -0.16 6.99
N ALA A 30 7.65 -1.33 7.25
CA ALA A 30 6.21 -1.57 7.32
C ALA A 30 5.81 -2.14 8.68
N LYS A 31 4.73 -1.62 9.25
CA LYS A 31 4.17 -2.06 10.52
C LYS A 31 2.74 -2.58 10.31
N ARG A 32 2.46 -3.78 10.81
CA ARG A 32 1.09 -4.30 10.84
C ARG A 32 0.23 -3.42 11.74
N ILE A 33 -0.94 -3.05 11.25
CA ILE A 33 -1.93 -2.27 12.01
C ILE A 33 -3.22 -3.08 12.20
N THR A 34 -3.83 -2.95 13.38
CA THR A 34 -5.08 -3.60 13.75
C THR A 34 -5.95 -2.63 14.53
N THR A 35 -7.26 -2.91 14.62
CA THR A 35 -8.19 -2.12 15.42
C THR A 35 -9.17 -3.01 16.18
N GLN A 36 -9.61 -2.55 17.35
CA GLN A 36 -10.70 -3.17 18.11
C GLN A 36 -12.08 -2.65 17.67
N LEU A 37 -12.10 -1.53 16.91
CA LEU A 37 -13.32 -0.94 16.40
C LEU A 37 -13.94 -1.83 15.31
N GLU A 38 -15.26 -1.69 15.16
CA GLU A 38 -16.03 -2.33 14.12
C GLU A 38 -16.41 -1.33 13.03
N TRP A 39 -16.95 -1.84 11.92
CA TRP A 39 -17.35 -0.98 10.79
C TRP A 39 -18.42 0.04 11.18
N GLU A 40 -19.33 -0.35 12.08
CA GLU A 40 -20.43 0.46 12.60
C GLU A 40 -19.98 1.60 13.52
N ASP A 41 -18.76 1.52 14.05
CA ASP A 41 -18.17 2.60 14.86
C ASP A 41 -17.69 3.78 14.01
N MET A 42 -17.66 3.62 12.67
CA MET A 42 -17.18 4.62 11.74
C MET A 42 -18.35 5.47 11.21
N VAL A 43 -18.34 6.75 11.53
CA VAL A 43 -19.31 7.70 11.00
C VAL A 43 -18.81 8.27 9.68
N LEU A 44 -19.47 7.92 8.59
CA LEU A 44 -19.11 8.31 7.22
C LEU A 44 -20.27 9.05 6.57
N ASP A 45 -19.96 9.98 5.66
CA ASP A 45 -20.97 10.43 4.72
C ASP A 45 -21.27 9.34 3.67
N TYR A 46 -22.39 9.50 2.99
CA TYR A 46 -22.90 8.50 2.04
C TYR A 46 -21.92 8.23 0.89
N GLN A 47 -21.26 9.26 0.39
CA GLN A 47 -20.35 9.11 -0.74
C GLN A 47 -19.13 8.28 -0.35
N VAL A 48 -18.47 8.65 0.75
CA VAL A 48 -17.30 7.91 1.27
C VAL A 48 -17.68 6.47 1.63
N ALA A 49 -18.85 6.25 2.24
CA ALA A 49 -19.32 4.90 2.54
C ALA A 49 -19.49 4.05 1.26
N THR A 50 -20.03 4.63 0.20
CA THR A 50 -20.18 3.95 -1.10
C THR A 50 -18.81 3.60 -1.71
N GLU A 51 -17.87 4.54 -1.71
CA GLU A 51 -16.52 4.32 -2.25
C GLU A 51 -15.75 3.23 -1.47
N LEU A 52 -15.87 3.22 -0.15
CA LEU A 52 -15.28 2.16 0.68
C LEU A 52 -15.93 0.79 0.43
N GLU A 53 -17.22 0.74 0.16
CA GLU A 53 -17.89 -0.52 -0.19
C GLU A 53 -17.47 -1.01 -1.59
N GLU A 54 -17.25 -0.13 -2.56
CA GLU A 54 -16.67 -0.50 -3.86
C GLU A 54 -15.29 -1.14 -3.70
N ILE A 55 -14.43 -0.56 -2.84
CA ILE A 55 -13.13 -1.15 -2.49
C ILE A 55 -13.31 -2.53 -1.85
N ASN A 56 -14.25 -2.66 -0.93
CA ASN A 56 -14.56 -3.92 -0.25
C ASN A 56 -15.01 -5.00 -1.25
N VAL A 57 -15.88 -4.66 -2.19
CA VAL A 57 -16.33 -5.56 -3.26
C VAL A 57 -15.14 -5.98 -4.13
N TRP A 58 -14.25 -5.05 -4.47
CA TRP A 58 -13.05 -5.41 -5.24
C TRP A 58 -12.13 -6.37 -4.47
N ILE A 59 -11.89 -6.13 -3.18
CA ILE A 59 -11.07 -7.01 -2.35
C ILE A 59 -11.64 -8.45 -2.33
N SER A 60 -12.96 -8.57 -2.19
CA SER A 60 -13.64 -9.87 -2.08
C SER A 60 -13.80 -10.60 -3.42
N SER A 61 -13.98 -9.87 -4.51
CA SER A 61 -14.39 -10.42 -5.81
C SER A 61 -13.39 -10.19 -6.94
N GLY A 62 -12.37 -9.34 -6.72
CA GLY A 62 -11.43 -8.93 -7.77
C GLY A 62 -10.68 -10.09 -8.41
N LYS A 63 -10.34 -11.12 -7.64
CA LYS A 63 -9.70 -12.33 -8.18
C LYS A 63 -10.61 -13.05 -9.17
N THR A 64 -11.87 -13.26 -8.83
CA THR A 64 -12.89 -13.87 -9.72
C THR A 64 -13.04 -13.06 -11.00
N VAL A 65 -13.15 -11.73 -10.89
CA VAL A 65 -13.27 -10.85 -12.06
C VAL A 65 -12.05 -10.93 -12.96
N MET A 66 -10.86 -10.96 -12.40
CA MET A 66 -9.61 -10.98 -13.17
C MET A 66 -9.33 -12.35 -13.79
N GLU A 67 -9.52 -13.43 -13.05
CA GLU A 67 -9.18 -14.79 -13.48
C GLU A 67 -10.34 -15.47 -14.19
N ASP A 68 -11.51 -15.61 -13.55
CA ASP A 68 -12.63 -16.41 -14.07
C ASP A 68 -13.33 -15.72 -15.26
N TRP A 69 -13.42 -14.37 -15.22
CA TRP A 69 -13.97 -13.59 -16.34
C TRP A 69 -12.92 -13.24 -17.39
N GLY A 70 -11.65 -13.60 -17.16
CA GLY A 70 -10.56 -13.43 -18.11
C GLY A 70 -10.12 -11.99 -18.36
N LEU A 71 -10.46 -11.06 -17.46
CA LEU A 71 -10.15 -9.63 -17.60
C LEU A 71 -8.67 -9.32 -17.34
N SER A 72 -7.91 -10.25 -16.77
CA SER A 72 -6.45 -10.12 -16.56
C SER A 72 -5.64 -9.83 -17.83
N ARG A 73 -6.21 -10.10 -19.01
CA ARG A 73 -5.59 -9.79 -20.32
C ARG A 73 -5.76 -8.32 -20.72
N ILE A 74 -6.74 -7.63 -20.14
CA ILE A 74 -7.16 -6.27 -20.54
C ILE A 74 -6.87 -5.27 -19.43
N LEU A 75 -7.12 -5.67 -18.20
CA LEU A 75 -6.97 -4.82 -17.02
C LEU A 75 -5.67 -5.15 -16.29
N LYS A 76 -4.98 -4.11 -15.84
CA LYS A 76 -3.82 -4.25 -14.96
C LYS A 76 -4.28 -4.79 -13.61
N ALA A 77 -3.60 -5.81 -13.11
CA ALA A 77 -3.86 -6.36 -11.78
C ALA A 77 -3.64 -5.29 -10.68
N GLY A 78 -4.30 -5.53 -9.54
CA GLY A 78 -4.20 -4.66 -8.37
C GLY A 78 -5.20 -3.51 -8.34
N TYR A 79 -5.44 -3.01 -7.15
CA TYR A 79 -6.32 -1.87 -6.89
C TYR A 79 -5.58 -0.79 -6.10
N ARG A 80 -5.67 0.43 -6.56
CA ARG A 80 -5.02 1.59 -5.96
C ARG A 80 -6.07 2.61 -5.57
N SER A 81 -6.14 2.92 -4.28
CA SER A 81 -7.04 3.93 -3.73
C SER A 81 -6.25 5.08 -3.12
N LEU A 82 -6.76 6.27 -3.23
CA LEU A 82 -6.19 7.46 -2.63
C LEU A 82 -7.18 8.05 -1.62
N PHE A 83 -6.82 7.99 -0.34
CA PHE A 83 -7.57 8.61 0.75
C PHE A 83 -7.01 10.00 1.02
N TYR A 84 -7.82 11.04 0.93
CA TYR A 84 -7.41 12.38 1.25
C TYR A 84 -8.32 13.04 2.29
N GLY A 85 -7.79 13.94 3.08
CA GLY A 85 -8.55 14.68 4.07
C GLY A 85 -7.70 15.14 5.25
N PRO A 86 -8.22 16.01 6.11
CA PRO A 86 -7.51 16.50 7.29
C PRO A 86 -7.03 15.37 8.21
N PRO A 87 -6.01 15.61 9.05
CA PRO A 87 -5.63 14.67 10.09
C PRO A 87 -6.83 14.33 10.99
N GLY A 88 -6.93 13.07 11.42
CA GLY A 88 -8.01 12.63 12.31
C GLY A 88 -9.33 12.26 11.63
N THR A 89 -9.44 12.32 10.29
CA THR A 89 -10.67 11.95 9.56
C THR A 89 -10.91 10.44 9.41
N GLY A 90 -10.04 9.60 9.96
CA GLY A 90 -10.26 8.15 9.97
C GLY A 90 -9.63 7.38 8.81
N LYS A 91 -8.77 7.98 7.97
CA LYS A 91 -8.13 7.30 6.83
C LYS A 91 -7.46 5.97 7.21
N THR A 92 -6.65 5.98 8.25
CA THR A 92 -5.97 4.78 8.77
C THR A 92 -6.97 3.76 9.33
N LEU A 93 -8.03 4.25 10.01
CA LEU A 93 -9.09 3.39 10.54
C LEU A 93 -9.85 2.70 9.41
N ALA A 94 -10.23 3.43 8.35
CA ALA A 94 -10.91 2.89 7.19
C ALA A 94 -10.09 1.77 6.52
N ALA A 95 -8.80 2.01 6.29
CA ALA A 95 -7.90 0.98 5.74
C ALA A 95 -7.82 -0.26 6.64
N THR A 96 -7.74 -0.07 7.97
CA THR A 96 -7.66 -1.17 8.93
C THR A 96 -8.95 -1.98 9.00
N LEU A 97 -10.12 -1.30 8.93
CA LEU A 97 -11.43 -1.94 8.91
C LEU A 97 -11.68 -2.70 7.60
N LEU A 98 -11.23 -2.19 6.46
CA LEU A 98 -11.25 -2.94 5.19
C LEU A 98 -10.48 -4.26 5.31
N GLY A 99 -9.29 -4.22 5.91
CA GLY A 99 -8.51 -5.42 6.18
C GLY A 99 -9.20 -6.37 7.15
N LYS A 100 -9.75 -5.85 8.26
CA LYS A 100 -10.48 -6.64 9.25
C LYS A 100 -11.70 -7.35 8.64
N LYS A 101 -12.52 -6.63 7.87
CA LYS A 101 -13.72 -7.15 7.21
C LYS A 101 -13.42 -8.29 6.23
N ASN A 102 -12.27 -8.23 5.57
CA ASN A 102 -11.84 -9.21 4.57
C ASN A 102 -10.82 -10.23 5.08
N GLU A 103 -10.51 -10.23 6.38
CA GLU A 103 -9.51 -11.11 7.01
C GLU A 103 -8.10 -10.98 6.37
N ILE A 104 -7.75 -9.77 5.94
CA ILE A 104 -6.48 -9.45 5.30
C ILE A 104 -5.66 -8.55 6.21
N ASP A 105 -4.38 -8.87 6.38
CA ASP A 105 -3.45 -8.05 7.15
C ASP A 105 -3.16 -6.72 6.43
N VAL A 106 -3.19 -5.62 7.20
CA VAL A 106 -2.86 -4.29 6.72
C VAL A 106 -1.51 -3.86 7.26
N TYR A 107 -0.61 -3.47 6.36
CA TYR A 107 0.72 -2.97 6.72
C TYR A 107 0.85 -1.50 6.39
N ARG A 108 1.07 -0.69 7.43
CA ARG A 108 1.31 0.75 7.32
C ARG A 108 2.78 1.01 7.03
N ILE A 109 3.02 1.85 6.03
CA ILE A 109 4.33 2.33 5.61
C ILE A 109 4.29 3.86 5.68
N ASP A 110 5.17 4.44 6.48
CA ASP A 110 5.30 5.89 6.63
C ASP A 110 6.27 6.42 5.57
N LEU A 111 5.74 7.10 4.57
CA LEU A 111 6.50 7.63 3.46
C LEU A 111 7.44 8.78 3.84
N SER A 112 7.10 9.55 4.87
CA SER A 112 7.96 10.63 5.36
C SER A 112 9.28 10.09 5.91
N MET A 113 9.24 8.95 6.58
CA MET A 113 10.44 8.27 7.09
C MET A 113 11.28 7.65 5.96
N ILE A 114 10.63 7.14 4.93
CA ILE A 114 11.29 6.52 3.80
C ILE A 114 12.07 7.55 2.98
N VAL A 115 11.40 8.64 2.60
CA VAL A 115 12.01 9.70 1.77
C VAL A 115 13.10 10.48 2.51
N SER A 116 13.04 10.56 3.86
CA SER A 116 13.95 11.39 4.64
C SER A 116 15.22 10.69 5.12
N LYS A 117 15.20 9.37 5.34
CA LYS A 117 16.27 8.66 6.09
C LYS A 117 17.14 7.72 5.28
N TYR A 118 16.72 7.24 4.12
CA TYR A 118 17.32 6.05 3.52
C TYR A 118 17.63 6.21 2.03
N ILE A 119 18.69 6.91 1.69
CA ILE A 119 19.25 6.91 0.34
C ILE A 119 19.98 5.57 0.13
N GLY A 120 19.49 4.74 -0.81
CA GLY A 120 20.15 3.51 -1.27
C GLY A 120 19.75 2.19 -0.57
N GLU A 121 19.38 2.16 0.70
CA GLU A 121 18.84 0.95 1.36
C GLU A 121 17.32 0.84 1.21
N THR A 122 16.68 1.94 0.93
CA THR A 122 15.21 2.06 0.82
C THR A 122 14.64 1.18 -0.28
N GLU A 123 15.23 1.17 -1.47
CA GLU A 123 14.75 0.37 -2.59
C GLU A 123 14.71 -1.13 -2.27
N LYS A 124 15.77 -1.64 -1.62
CA LYS A 124 15.85 -3.06 -1.22
C LYS A 124 14.83 -3.42 -0.16
N ASN A 125 14.60 -2.53 0.80
CA ASN A 125 13.65 -2.76 1.88
C ASN A 125 12.22 -2.66 1.38
N LEU A 126 11.91 -1.69 0.51
CA LEU A 126 10.62 -1.59 -0.15
C LEU A 126 10.34 -2.80 -1.05
N ALA A 127 11.31 -3.24 -1.84
CA ALA A 127 11.15 -4.44 -2.66
C ALA A 127 10.73 -5.65 -1.81
N LYS A 128 11.37 -5.86 -0.64
CA LYS A 128 10.98 -6.93 0.29
C LYS A 128 9.53 -6.79 0.79
N VAL A 129 9.10 -5.54 1.08
CA VAL A 129 7.71 -5.29 1.52
C VAL A 129 6.74 -5.68 0.42
N PHE A 130 6.97 -5.24 -0.82
CA PHE A 130 6.11 -5.57 -1.95
C PHE A 130 6.08 -7.08 -2.23
N ASP A 131 7.24 -7.75 -2.22
CA ASP A 131 7.33 -9.19 -2.45
C ASP A 131 6.59 -10.00 -1.36
N LEU A 132 6.69 -9.58 -0.10
CA LEU A 132 5.96 -10.21 0.99
C LEU A 132 4.46 -9.94 0.90
N ALA A 133 4.07 -8.71 0.56
CA ALA A 133 2.67 -8.32 0.45
C ALA A 133 1.97 -9.07 -0.69
N GLU A 134 2.64 -9.25 -1.84
CA GLU A 134 2.12 -10.01 -2.97
C GLU A 134 1.88 -11.48 -2.58
N ASN A 135 2.89 -12.12 -1.98
CA ASN A 135 2.80 -13.53 -1.59
C ASN A 135 1.78 -13.79 -0.47
N ARG A 136 1.44 -12.78 0.32
CA ARG A 136 0.56 -12.91 1.48
C ARG A 136 -0.78 -12.21 1.34
N ASN A 137 -1.03 -11.61 0.20
CA ASN A 137 -2.25 -10.84 -0.09
C ASN A 137 -2.50 -9.74 0.96
N TRP A 138 -1.46 -8.99 1.34
CA TRP A 138 -1.59 -7.88 2.27
C TRP A 138 -2.16 -6.63 1.59
N ILE A 139 -2.84 -5.79 2.39
CA ILE A 139 -3.12 -4.41 2.02
C ILE A 139 -1.93 -3.56 2.42
N LEU A 140 -1.33 -2.86 1.46
CA LEU A 140 -0.28 -1.88 1.72
C LEU A 140 -0.90 -0.50 1.91
N PHE A 141 -0.78 0.05 3.11
CA PHE A 141 -1.25 1.39 3.46
C PHE A 141 -0.07 2.35 3.57
N PHE A 142 0.09 3.20 2.57
CA PHE A 142 1.11 4.23 2.52
C PHE A 142 0.58 5.52 3.13
N ASP A 143 1.09 5.86 4.29
CA ASP A 143 0.72 7.08 5.02
C ASP A 143 1.69 8.22 4.73
N GLU A 144 1.25 9.46 4.97
CA GLU A 144 2.03 10.68 4.71
C GLU A 144 2.48 10.79 3.23
N ALA A 145 1.56 10.46 2.30
CA ALA A 145 1.87 10.51 0.87
C ALA A 145 2.20 11.93 0.36
N ASP A 146 1.98 12.94 1.16
CA ASP A 146 2.43 14.32 0.93
C ASP A 146 3.94 14.39 0.66
N ALA A 147 4.72 13.50 1.25
CA ALA A 147 6.16 13.39 1.02
C ALA A 147 6.51 13.11 -0.45
N LEU A 148 5.60 12.50 -1.21
CA LEU A 148 5.78 12.21 -2.64
C LEU A 148 5.50 13.45 -3.52
N PHE A 149 4.74 14.42 -3.01
CA PHE A 149 4.28 15.59 -3.77
C PHE A 149 5.15 16.83 -3.49
N GLY A 150 5.73 16.94 -2.29
CA GLY A 150 6.31 18.17 -1.77
C GLY A 150 7.63 18.63 -2.39
N LYS A 151 8.27 17.87 -3.32
CA LYS A 151 9.60 18.16 -3.83
C LYS A 151 9.73 18.29 -5.35
N ARG A 152 8.67 18.61 -6.07
CA ARG A 152 8.79 18.99 -7.50
C ARG A 152 9.26 20.42 -7.72
N THR A 153 9.79 21.11 -6.71
CA THR A 153 10.39 22.43 -6.84
C THR A 153 11.84 22.31 -7.28
N SER A 154 12.12 22.94 -8.43
CA SER A 154 13.42 23.28 -9.05
C SER A 154 14.64 22.44 -8.61
N THR A 155 15.03 21.53 -9.47
CA THR A 155 16.24 20.67 -9.40
C THR A 155 17.53 21.48 -9.43
N ASN A 156 18.06 21.87 -8.28
CA ASN A 156 19.34 22.59 -8.21
C ASN A 156 20.47 21.82 -7.53
N THR A 157 20.22 20.66 -6.94
CA THR A 157 21.25 19.86 -6.27
C THR A 157 21.22 18.40 -6.70
N SER A 158 22.38 17.71 -6.57
CA SER A 158 22.46 16.25 -6.82
C SER A 158 21.57 15.44 -5.90
N ASN A 159 21.35 15.89 -4.67
CA ASN A 159 20.45 15.24 -3.71
C ASN A 159 18.99 15.28 -4.16
N ASP A 160 18.56 16.35 -4.83
CA ASP A 160 17.19 16.46 -5.36
C ASP A 160 16.92 15.49 -6.51
N ARG A 161 17.95 15.17 -7.31
CA ARG A 161 17.85 14.17 -8.39
C ARG A 161 17.68 12.76 -7.84
N HIS A 162 18.41 12.39 -6.80
CA HIS A 162 18.29 11.08 -6.16
C HIS A 162 16.92 10.92 -5.48
N ALA A 163 16.46 11.92 -4.75
CA ALA A 163 15.13 11.91 -4.13
C ALA A 163 14.01 11.77 -5.17
N ASN A 164 14.11 12.44 -6.32
CA ASN A 164 13.14 12.31 -7.41
C ASN A 164 13.16 10.92 -8.06
N GLN A 165 14.33 10.27 -8.17
CA GLN A 165 14.45 8.90 -8.68
C GLN A 165 13.80 7.87 -7.74
N GLU A 166 14.02 8.00 -6.43
CA GLU A 166 13.40 7.14 -5.41
C GLU A 166 11.87 7.25 -5.40
N VAL A 167 11.35 8.49 -5.49
CA VAL A 167 9.91 8.73 -5.60
C VAL A 167 9.35 8.11 -6.90
N ALA A 168 10.03 8.27 -8.02
CA ALA A 168 9.61 7.68 -9.29
C ALA A 168 9.61 6.14 -9.24
N TYR A 169 10.63 5.54 -8.64
CA TYR A 169 10.71 4.10 -8.42
C TYR A 169 9.56 3.60 -7.54
N LEU A 170 9.31 4.26 -6.42
CA LEU A 170 8.20 3.89 -5.53
C LEU A 170 6.85 3.96 -6.23
N LEU A 171 6.58 5.04 -6.96
CA LEU A 171 5.34 5.19 -7.72
C LEU A 171 5.19 4.08 -8.77
N GLN A 172 6.27 3.73 -9.46
CA GLN A 172 6.26 2.61 -10.41
C GLN A 172 5.93 1.28 -9.72
N ARG A 173 6.53 1.01 -8.56
CA ARG A 173 6.26 -0.20 -7.78
C ARG A 173 4.81 -0.26 -7.29
N ILE A 174 4.25 0.86 -6.85
CA ILE A 174 2.83 0.98 -6.48
C ILE A 174 1.92 0.69 -7.68
N GLU A 175 2.25 1.23 -8.85
CA GLU A 175 1.48 1.01 -10.07
C GLU A 175 1.52 -0.44 -10.57
N ASP A 176 2.64 -1.12 -10.37
CA ASP A 176 2.85 -2.49 -10.84
C ASP A 176 2.44 -3.55 -9.81
N PHE A 177 2.14 -3.15 -8.57
CA PHE A 177 1.75 -4.08 -7.52
C PHE A 177 0.39 -4.73 -7.84
N PRO A 178 0.29 -6.07 -7.87
CA PRO A 178 -0.94 -6.76 -8.24
C PRO A 178 -1.99 -6.85 -7.13
N GLY A 179 -1.65 -6.41 -5.91
CA GLY A 179 -2.52 -6.41 -4.74
C GLY A 179 -3.22 -5.07 -4.50
N MET A 180 -3.69 -4.89 -3.27
CA MET A 180 -4.35 -3.67 -2.82
C MET A 180 -3.35 -2.68 -2.23
N VAL A 181 -3.38 -1.45 -2.74
CA VAL A 181 -2.62 -0.31 -2.21
C VAL A 181 -3.56 0.84 -1.87
N ILE A 182 -3.39 1.40 -0.68
CA ILE A 182 -4.08 2.61 -0.25
C ILE A 182 -3.00 3.66 0.06
N LEU A 183 -3.06 4.82 -0.60
CA LEU A 183 -2.28 5.99 -0.24
C LEU A 183 -3.13 6.93 0.60
N ALA A 184 -2.55 7.51 1.65
CA ALA A 184 -3.21 8.51 2.48
C ALA A 184 -2.44 9.82 2.47
N THR A 185 -3.15 10.92 2.20
CA THR A 185 -2.60 12.28 2.18
C THR A 185 -3.48 13.24 2.98
N ASN A 186 -2.87 14.23 3.58
CA ASN A 186 -3.57 15.30 4.28
C ASN A 186 -3.89 16.49 3.37
N LEU A 187 -3.29 16.56 2.17
CA LEU A 187 -3.34 17.73 1.29
C LEU A 187 -3.98 17.38 -0.07
N ARG A 188 -5.23 17.79 -0.26
CA ARG A 188 -5.92 17.67 -1.55
C ARG A 188 -5.27 18.54 -2.64
N SER A 189 -4.74 19.69 -2.27
CA SER A 189 -4.17 20.66 -3.22
C SER A 189 -2.92 20.16 -3.96
N ASN A 190 -2.26 19.13 -3.44
CA ASN A 190 -1.06 18.56 -4.03
C ASN A 190 -1.34 17.40 -4.99
N ILE A 191 -2.60 16.97 -5.09
CA ILE A 191 -3.03 15.91 -5.99
C ILE A 191 -3.33 16.55 -7.35
N ASP A 192 -2.38 16.45 -8.27
CA ASP A 192 -2.62 16.86 -9.65
C ASP A 192 -3.47 15.80 -10.39
N GLU A 193 -4.10 16.23 -11.49
CA GLU A 193 -4.94 15.34 -12.30
C GLU A 193 -4.16 14.17 -12.89
N ALA A 194 -2.89 14.35 -13.24
CA ALA A 194 -2.04 13.30 -13.76
C ALA A 194 -1.73 12.23 -12.71
N PHE A 195 -1.68 12.63 -11.44
CA PHE A 195 -1.50 11.70 -10.34
C PHE A 195 -2.79 10.96 -10.01
N SER A 196 -3.93 11.67 -9.92
CA SER A 196 -5.21 11.04 -9.57
C SER A 196 -5.66 9.99 -10.59
N ARG A 197 -5.30 10.14 -11.88
CA ARG A 197 -5.57 9.14 -12.93
C ARG A 197 -4.90 7.77 -12.70
N ARG A 198 -3.97 7.66 -11.75
CA ARG A 198 -3.28 6.41 -11.41
C ARG A 198 -4.06 5.56 -10.40
N PHE A 199 -5.13 6.12 -9.84
CA PHE A 199 -5.96 5.48 -8.82
C PHE A 199 -7.34 5.14 -9.37
N GLN A 200 -7.88 4.03 -8.94
CA GLN A 200 -9.22 3.59 -9.28
C GLN A 200 -10.29 4.31 -8.44
N SER A 201 -9.95 4.68 -7.20
CA SER A 201 -10.81 5.50 -6.34
C SER A 201 -10.01 6.62 -5.64
N VAL A 202 -10.69 7.74 -5.39
CA VAL A 202 -10.12 8.93 -4.72
C VAL A 202 -11.17 9.42 -3.72
N SER A 203 -10.98 9.12 -2.43
CA SER A 203 -11.92 9.37 -1.31
C SER A 203 -11.35 10.36 -0.33
#